data_28464a3fcba3f85876dbce9de0a50861
#
_entry.id   28464a3fcba3f85876dbce9de0a50861
#
_cell.length_a   1.000
_cell.length_b   1.000
_cell.length_c   1.000
_cell.angle_alpha   90.00
_cell.angle_beta   90.00
_cell.angle_gamma   90.00
#
_symmetry.space_group_name_H-M   'P 1'
#
loop_
_entity.id
_entity.type
_entity.pdbx_description
1 polymer ?
#
loop_
_entity_poly.entity_id
_entity_poly.type
_entity_poly.pdbx_seq_one_letter_code
_entity_poly.pdbx_strand_id
1 'polypeptide(L)'
;MNFRTKLLLIIFFNFLAPQVYTIDIPKDLIVKVIKESEKEDNIKSKNLDLISVKYTGWIFDNNATTNNYCDAKGKMFDSNILEEFQHTKLFQFVLGQGVVIKGWDLGLQNMGINEQRCLVIPSHLAYGNRRIGDIIKPNATLIFEVELIKVLKIEKK
;
A
#
# COMPACT_ATOMS: atom_id res chain seq x y z
N MET A 1 -34.92 64.39 -17.22
CA MET A 1 -34.29 63.46 -18.19
C MET A 1 -33.38 62.54 -17.41
N ASN A 2 -33.91 61.31 -17.02
CA ASN A 2 -33.27 60.40 -16.09
C ASN A 2 -32.47 59.37 -16.85
N PHE A 3 -31.14 59.44 -16.77
CA PHE A 3 -30.24 58.40 -17.26
C PHE A 3 -30.14 57.30 -16.20
N ARG A 4 -30.83 56.15 -16.40
CA ARG A 4 -30.62 54.92 -15.64
C ARG A 4 -29.40 54.18 -16.18
N THR A 5 -28.30 54.28 -15.45
CA THR A 5 -27.09 53.47 -15.70
C THR A 5 -27.39 52.01 -15.31
N LYS A 6 -27.53 51.13 -16.31
CA LYS A 6 -27.60 49.67 -16.06
C LYS A 6 -26.19 49.17 -15.76
N LEU A 7 -25.95 48.82 -14.49
CA LEU A 7 -24.73 48.12 -14.09
C LEU A 7 -24.80 46.66 -14.59
N LEU A 8 -24.00 46.33 -15.58
CA LEU A 8 -23.89 45.00 -16.12
C LEU A 8 -22.96 44.20 -15.21
N LEU A 9 -23.53 43.30 -14.35
CA LEU A 9 -22.75 42.41 -13.49
C LEU A 9 -22.18 41.28 -14.37
N ILE A 10 -20.90 41.37 -14.75
CA ILE A 10 -20.21 40.30 -15.45
C ILE A 10 -19.78 39.29 -14.41
N ILE A 11 -20.53 38.19 -14.28
CA ILE A 11 -20.17 37.04 -13.46
C ILE A 11 -19.07 36.26 -14.22
N PHE A 12 -17.82 36.41 -13.80
CA PHE A 12 -16.74 35.54 -14.25
C PHE A 12 -16.96 34.15 -13.62
N PHE A 13 -17.51 33.23 -14.39
CA PHE A 13 -17.48 31.81 -14.05
C PHE A 13 -16.04 31.32 -14.24
N ASN A 14 -15.27 31.27 -13.13
CA ASN A 14 -13.98 30.61 -13.14
C ASN A 14 -14.24 29.10 -13.32
N PHE A 15 -14.16 28.65 -14.56
CA PHE A 15 -14.13 27.22 -14.87
C PHE A 15 -12.76 26.71 -14.42
N LEU A 16 -12.67 26.23 -13.16
CA LEU A 16 -11.50 25.48 -12.72
C LEU A 16 -11.52 24.15 -13.49
N ALA A 17 -10.66 24.04 -14.51
CA ALA A 17 -10.45 22.77 -15.17
C ALA A 17 -10.05 21.70 -14.11
N PRO A 18 -10.57 20.48 -14.20
CA PRO A 18 -10.17 19.44 -13.27
C PRO A 18 -8.66 19.26 -13.37
N GLN A 19 -7.97 19.46 -12.24
CA GLN A 19 -6.53 19.22 -12.15
C GLN A 19 -6.34 17.70 -12.24
N VAL A 20 -5.72 17.24 -13.30
CA VAL A 20 -5.29 15.84 -13.43
C VAL A 20 -4.00 15.69 -12.63
N TYR A 21 -4.09 15.04 -11.50
CA TYR A 21 -2.93 14.70 -10.69
C TYR A 21 -2.35 13.37 -11.20
N THR A 22 -1.13 13.42 -11.74
CA THR A 22 -0.31 12.21 -11.91
C THR A 22 0.46 11.98 -10.61
N ILE A 23 0.52 10.74 -10.16
CA ILE A 23 1.20 10.40 -8.93
C ILE A 23 2.66 10.02 -9.23
N ASP A 24 3.61 10.66 -8.54
CA ASP A 24 5.02 10.35 -8.69
C ASP A 24 5.37 9.00 -8.05
N ILE A 25 6.37 8.31 -8.58
CA ILE A 25 6.88 7.07 -7.99
C ILE A 25 7.53 7.42 -6.64
N PRO A 26 7.08 6.79 -5.52
CA PRO A 26 7.63 7.08 -4.22
C PRO A 26 9.08 6.62 -4.11
N LYS A 27 9.92 7.43 -3.46
CA LYS A 27 11.33 7.11 -3.19
C LYS A 27 11.50 6.32 -1.91
N ASP A 28 10.59 6.50 -0.96
CA ASP A 28 10.62 5.87 0.36
C ASP A 28 9.45 4.91 0.55
N LEU A 29 9.58 4.00 1.53
CA LEU A 29 8.49 3.13 1.95
C LEU A 29 7.33 3.96 2.49
N ILE A 30 6.13 3.79 1.92
CA ILE A 30 4.91 4.36 2.47
C ILE A 30 4.16 3.26 3.21
N VAL A 31 3.81 3.54 4.47
CA VAL A 31 2.99 2.67 5.31
C VAL A 31 1.74 3.45 5.71
N LYS A 32 0.57 2.96 5.32
CA LYS A 32 -0.71 3.56 5.67
C LYS A 32 -1.59 2.52 6.34
N VAL A 33 -2.04 2.81 7.56
CA VAL A 33 -3.07 2.00 8.22
C VAL A 33 -4.39 2.27 7.49
N ILE A 34 -5.02 1.21 6.99
CA ILE A 34 -6.33 1.26 6.31
C ILE A 34 -7.46 0.70 7.19
N LYS A 35 -7.10 -0.14 8.17
CA LYS A 35 -7.99 -0.59 9.22
C LYS A 35 -7.18 -0.76 10.51
N GLU A 36 -7.62 -0.13 11.59
CA GLU A 36 -7.02 -0.29 12.92
C GLU A 36 -7.34 -1.67 13.53
N SER A 37 -6.48 -2.12 14.45
CA SER A 37 -6.76 -3.30 15.26
C SER A 37 -7.95 -3.05 16.18
N GLU A 38 -8.95 -3.92 16.13
CA GLU A 38 -10.14 -3.82 17.00
C GLU A 38 -9.93 -4.51 18.38
N LYS A 39 -8.78 -5.19 18.56
CA LYS A 39 -8.48 -5.89 19.81
C LYS A 39 -7.80 -4.98 20.80
N GLU A 40 -8.35 -4.92 22.01
CA GLU A 40 -7.72 -4.25 23.18
C GLU A 40 -6.40 -4.91 23.58
N ASP A 41 -6.19 -6.19 23.23
CA ASP A 41 -4.94 -6.90 23.44
C ASP A 41 -3.85 -6.31 22.56
N ASN A 42 -3.01 -5.51 23.17
CA ASN A 42 -1.91 -4.74 22.53
C ASN A 42 -0.78 -5.64 22.00
N ILE A 43 -1.10 -6.85 21.48
CA ILE A 43 -0.11 -7.71 20.83
C ILE A 43 0.22 -7.13 19.47
N LYS A 44 1.42 -6.53 19.39
CA LYS A 44 1.97 -5.99 18.15
C LYS A 44 3.13 -6.85 17.67
N SER A 45 3.25 -6.96 16.35
CA SER A 45 4.37 -7.64 15.69
C SER A 45 5.70 -6.94 15.98
N LYS A 46 6.74 -7.72 16.24
CA LYS A 46 8.12 -7.26 16.48
C LYS A 46 9.10 -8.14 15.73
N ASN A 47 10.32 -7.67 15.60
CA ASN A 47 11.42 -8.49 15.11
C ASN A 47 11.47 -9.84 15.84
N LEU A 48 11.75 -10.91 15.10
CA LEU A 48 11.82 -12.28 15.53
C LEU A 48 10.47 -12.94 15.88
N ASP A 49 9.35 -12.24 15.74
CA ASP A 49 8.05 -12.90 15.85
C ASP A 49 7.75 -13.71 14.59
N LEU A 50 7.17 -14.91 14.76
CA LEU A 50 6.52 -15.62 13.67
C LEU A 50 5.13 -15.02 13.46
N ILE A 51 4.95 -14.37 12.33
CA ILE A 51 3.67 -13.74 11.98
C ILE A 51 2.97 -14.50 10.87
N SER A 52 1.63 -14.40 10.85
CA SER A 52 0.78 -14.96 9.80
C SER A 52 -0.08 -13.86 9.24
N VAL A 53 -0.07 -13.71 7.92
CA VAL A 53 -0.74 -12.61 7.23
C VAL A 53 -1.63 -13.10 6.09
N LYS A 54 -2.66 -12.32 5.80
CA LYS A 54 -3.35 -12.27 4.52
C LYS A 54 -2.82 -11.10 3.73
N TYR A 55 -2.73 -11.23 2.41
CA TYR A 55 -2.24 -10.14 1.57
C TYR A 55 -2.75 -10.22 0.13
N THR A 56 -2.68 -9.08 -0.53
CA THR A 56 -2.77 -8.96 -1.99
C THR A 56 -1.73 -7.96 -2.46
N GLY A 57 -1.08 -8.24 -3.60
CA GLY A 57 -0.01 -7.45 -4.17
C GLY A 57 -0.30 -6.98 -5.60
N TRP A 58 0.02 -5.71 -5.88
CA TRP A 58 -0.13 -5.05 -7.18
C TRP A 58 1.16 -4.36 -7.61
N ILE A 59 1.35 -4.25 -8.92
CA ILE A 59 2.33 -3.32 -9.48
C ILE A 59 1.79 -1.91 -9.29
N PHE A 60 2.63 -0.98 -8.87
CA PHE A 60 2.30 0.44 -8.83
C PHE A 60 2.08 0.98 -10.24
N ASP A 61 0.96 1.65 -10.48
CA ASP A 61 0.65 2.32 -11.74
C ASP A 61 1.00 3.81 -11.65
N ASN A 62 2.10 4.20 -12.28
CA ASN A 62 2.56 5.59 -12.34
C ASN A 62 1.70 6.50 -13.25
N ASN A 63 0.76 5.93 -13.98
CA ASN A 63 -0.23 6.69 -14.78
C ASN A 63 -1.55 6.85 -14.03
N ALA A 64 -1.68 6.34 -12.80
CA ALA A 64 -2.89 6.47 -12.02
C ALA A 64 -3.21 7.95 -11.74
N THR A 65 -4.45 8.33 -11.97
CA THR A 65 -4.97 9.67 -11.69
C THR A 65 -5.53 9.73 -10.26
N THR A 66 -4.64 9.68 -9.28
CA THR A 66 -4.97 9.69 -7.86
C THR A 66 -3.96 10.47 -7.06
N ASN A 67 -4.36 11.02 -5.92
CA ASN A 67 -3.46 11.63 -4.93
C ASN A 67 -3.15 10.69 -3.76
N ASN A 68 -3.66 9.45 -3.78
CA ASN A 68 -3.42 8.44 -2.76
C ASN A 68 -2.59 7.30 -3.35
N TYR A 69 -1.37 7.13 -2.87
CA TYR A 69 -0.46 6.08 -3.32
C TYR A 69 -1.05 4.67 -3.25
N CYS A 70 -1.90 4.39 -2.26
CA CYS A 70 -2.54 3.08 -2.10
C CYS A 70 -3.60 2.78 -3.16
N ASP A 71 -4.09 3.79 -3.88
CA ASP A 71 -5.08 3.65 -4.94
C ASP A 71 -4.42 3.53 -6.33
N ALA A 72 -3.11 3.75 -6.43
CA ALA A 72 -2.34 3.61 -7.67
C ALA A 72 -2.05 2.12 -8.01
N LYS A 73 -3.06 1.26 -7.84
CA LYS A 73 -2.99 -0.17 -8.08
C LYS A 73 -3.10 -0.48 -9.57
N GLY A 74 -2.03 -0.98 -10.15
CA GLY A 74 -2.00 -1.53 -11.50
C GLY A 74 -2.34 -3.03 -11.50
N LYS A 75 -1.59 -3.81 -12.30
CA LYS A 75 -1.80 -5.25 -12.41
C LYS A 75 -1.54 -5.96 -11.08
N MET A 76 -2.52 -6.73 -10.62
CA MET A 76 -2.34 -7.66 -9.50
C MET A 76 -1.39 -8.78 -9.90
N PHE A 77 -0.49 -9.19 -9.00
CA PHE A 77 0.49 -10.23 -9.30
C PHE A 77 0.49 -11.38 -8.28
N ASP A 78 -0.07 -11.17 -7.09
CA ASP A 78 -0.10 -12.20 -6.04
C ASP A 78 -1.17 -11.91 -4.99
N SER A 79 -1.79 -12.98 -4.43
CA SER A 79 -2.74 -12.89 -3.33
C SER A 79 -2.90 -14.25 -2.65
N ASN A 80 -3.00 -14.28 -1.33
CA ASN A 80 -3.41 -15.46 -0.60
C ASN A 80 -4.85 -15.38 -0.07
N ILE A 81 -5.63 -14.47 -0.63
CA ILE A 81 -7.06 -14.29 -0.31
C ILE A 81 -7.92 -14.80 -1.48
N LEU A 82 -7.44 -14.58 -2.71
CA LEU A 82 -8.17 -14.86 -3.93
C LEU A 82 -7.85 -16.27 -4.46
N GLU A 83 -8.89 -17.06 -4.73
CA GLU A 83 -8.76 -18.45 -5.18
C GLU A 83 -8.01 -18.59 -6.51
N GLU A 84 -8.06 -17.58 -7.37
CA GLU A 84 -7.36 -17.56 -8.66
C GLU A 84 -5.84 -17.75 -8.55
N PHE A 85 -5.24 -17.40 -7.40
CA PHE A 85 -3.82 -17.59 -7.13
C PHE A 85 -3.49 -18.95 -6.52
N GLN A 86 -4.48 -19.83 -6.26
CA GLN A 86 -4.34 -21.22 -5.84
C GLN A 86 -3.57 -21.46 -4.53
N HIS A 87 -3.35 -20.41 -3.72
CA HIS A 87 -2.69 -20.52 -2.41
C HIS A 87 -3.39 -19.64 -1.35
N THR A 88 -4.56 -20.09 -0.89
CA THR A 88 -5.39 -19.37 0.08
C THR A 88 -4.99 -19.61 1.54
N LYS A 89 -3.82 -20.20 1.79
CA LYS A 89 -3.29 -20.40 3.15
C LYS A 89 -2.64 -19.12 3.65
N LEU A 90 -2.73 -18.89 4.97
CA LEU A 90 -2.00 -17.80 5.60
C LEU A 90 -0.51 -17.89 5.29
N PHE A 91 0.08 -16.79 4.86
CA PHE A 91 1.52 -16.72 4.66
C PHE A 91 2.20 -16.47 6.00
N GLN A 92 3.17 -17.32 6.34
CA GLN A 92 3.85 -17.29 7.63
C GLN A 92 5.34 -17.09 7.44
N PHE A 93 5.92 -16.19 8.22
CA PHE A 93 7.37 -15.94 8.21
C PHE A 93 7.82 -15.27 9.50
N VAL A 94 9.12 -15.35 9.79
CA VAL A 94 9.75 -14.68 10.92
C VAL A 94 10.11 -13.25 10.49
N LEU A 95 9.49 -12.26 11.16
CA LEU A 95 9.62 -10.84 10.81
C LEU A 95 11.05 -10.34 11.09
N GLY A 96 11.60 -9.55 10.16
CA GLY A 96 12.89 -8.89 10.30
C GLY A 96 14.11 -9.79 10.04
N GLN A 97 13.93 -10.96 9.41
CA GLN A 97 15.01 -11.91 9.14
C GLN A 97 15.44 -11.94 7.66
N GLY A 98 14.91 -11.01 6.84
CA GLY A 98 15.25 -10.95 5.41
C GLY A 98 14.73 -12.14 4.59
N VAL A 99 13.74 -12.87 5.11
CA VAL A 99 13.09 -13.98 4.38
C VAL A 99 12.02 -13.49 3.43
N VAL A 100 11.62 -12.23 3.58
CA VAL A 100 10.71 -11.48 2.70
C VAL A 100 11.40 -10.23 2.18
N ILE A 101 10.78 -9.50 1.25
CA ILE A 101 11.31 -8.22 0.77
C ILE A 101 11.44 -7.22 1.94
N LYS A 102 12.48 -6.38 1.88
CA LYS A 102 12.82 -5.45 2.98
C LYS A 102 11.67 -4.51 3.36
N GLY A 103 10.86 -4.12 2.37
CA GLY A 103 9.66 -3.30 2.62
C GLY A 103 8.65 -3.97 3.55
N TRP A 104 8.52 -5.30 3.53
CA TRP A 104 7.69 -6.05 4.46
C TRP A 104 8.31 -6.11 5.86
N ASP A 105 9.60 -6.44 5.96
CA ASP A 105 10.31 -6.48 7.24
C ASP A 105 10.25 -5.14 7.99
N LEU A 106 10.21 -4.02 7.26
CA LEU A 106 10.07 -2.68 7.83
C LEU A 106 8.61 -2.29 8.07
N GLY A 107 7.75 -2.51 7.07
CA GLY A 107 6.38 -2.00 7.05
C GLY A 107 5.41 -2.74 7.96
N LEU A 108 5.75 -3.96 8.37
CA LEU A 108 4.91 -4.79 9.23
C LEU A 108 5.34 -4.77 10.71
N GLN A 109 6.32 -3.94 11.09
CA GLN A 109 6.67 -3.70 12.50
C GLN A 109 5.54 -2.98 13.24
N ASN A 110 5.35 -3.31 14.51
CA ASN A 110 4.34 -2.69 15.39
C ASN A 110 2.89 -2.78 14.86
N MET A 111 2.58 -3.75 14.03
CA MET A 111 1.25 -4.01 13.49
C MET A 111 0.42 -4.80 14.50
N GLY A 112 -0.79 -4.33 14.80
CA GLY A 112 -1.74 -5.03 15.67
C GLY A 112 -2.44 -6.20 14.97
N ILE A 113 -2.94 -7.18 15.73
CA ILE A 113 -3.74 -8.27 15.17
C ILE A 113 -5.04 -7.70 14.60
N ASN A 114 -5.44 -8.14 13.39
CA ASN A 114 -6.55 -7.65 12.56
C ASN A 114 -6.38 -6.21 12.04
N GLU A 115 -5.24 -5.58 12.28
CA GLU A 115 -4.86 -4.35 11.61
C GLU A 115 -4.60 -4.65 10.13
N GLN A 116 -4.99 -3.71 9.25
CA GLN A 116 -4.68 -3.76 7.82
C GLN A 116 -3.83 -2.55 7.44
N ARG A 117 -2.78 -2.80 6.69
CA ARG A 117 -1.90 -1.77 6.13
C ARG A 117 -1.82 -1.86 4.63
N CYS A 118 -1.76 -0.70 4.02
CA CYS A 118 -1.23 -0.54 2.67
C CYS A 118 0.26 -0.20 2.77
N LEU A 119 1.07 -0.96 2.05
CA LEU A 119 2.51 -0.72 1.90
C LEU A 119 2.78 -0.36 0.43
N VAL A 120 3.35 0.82 0.17
CA VAL A 120 3.88 1.16 -1.15
C VAL A 120 5.40 1.08 -1.08
N ILE A 121 5.96 0.10 -1.78
CA ILE A 121 7.34 -0.35 -1.60
C ILE A 121 8.15 -0.02 -2.86
N PRO A 122 9.05 0.97 -2.81
CA PRO A 122 9.94 1.25 -3.92
C PRO A 122 10.86 0.07 -4.21
N SER A 123 11.31 -0.05 -5.45
CA SER A 123 12.02 -1.21 -5.96
C SER A 123 13.25 -1.62 -5.13
N HIS A 124 14.01 -0.68 -4.57
CA HIS A 124 15.20 -0.96 -3.76
C HIS A 124 14.89 -1.62 -2.40
N LEU A 125 13.64 -1.56 -1.96
CA LEU A 125 13.11 -2.28 -0.78
C LEU A 125 12.28 -3.51 -1.18
N ALA A 126 12.18 -3.80 -2.48
CA ALA A 126 11.49 -4.95 -3.07
C ALA A 126 12.50 -5.83 -3.82
N TYR A 127 12.38 -5.94 -5.13
CA TYR A 127 13.21 -6.82 -5.95
C TYR A 127 14.33 -6.11 -6.73
N GLY A 128 14.43 -4.78 -6.61
CA GLY A 128 15.46 -3.97 -7.27
C GLY A 128 15.42 -4.09 -8.79
N ASN A 129 16.56 -4.35 -9.40
CA ASN A 129 16.69 -4.53 -10.84
C ASN A 129 16.39 -5.96 -11.34
N ARG A 130 15.92 -6.85 -10.46
CA ARG A 130 15.57 -8.23 -10.83
C ARG A 130 14.16 -8.30 -11.41
N ARG A 131 13.98 -9.13 -12.43
CA ARG A 131 12.68 -9.55 -12.92
C ARG A 131 12.19 -10.73 -12.09
N ILE A 132 10.91 -10.73 -11.69
CA ILE A 132 10.25 -11.86 -11.03
C ILE A 132 9.08 -12.31 -11.90
N GLY A 133 9.18 -13.50 -12.43
CA GLY A 133 8.24 -14.00 -13.42
C GLY A 133 8.07 -13.05 -14.61
N ASP A 134 6.86 -13.03 -15.17
CA ASP A 134 6.54 -12.18 -16.33
C ASP A 134 5.91 -10.83 -15.96
N ILE A 135 5.50 -10.66 -14.69
CA ILE A 135 4.72 -9.50 -14.25
C ILE A 135 5.58 -8.45 -13.58
N ILE A 136 6.42 -8.83 -12.62
CA ILE A 136 7.26 -7.88 -11.89
C ILE A 136 8.52 -7.59 -12.71
N LYS A 137 8.53 -6.43 -13.35
CA LYS A 137 9.67 -5.96 -14.16
C LYS A 137 10.78 -5.39 -13.27
N PRO A 138 12.02 -5.26 -13.79
CA PRO A 138 13.09 -4.54 -13.11
C PRO A 138 12.63 -3.14 -12.67
N ASN A 139 13.04 -2.74 -11.47
CA ASN A 139 12.75 -1.46 -10.85
C ASN A 139 11.24 -1.19 -10.58
N ALA A 140 10.41 -2.23 -10.54
CA ALA A 140 8.99 -2.09 -10.22
C ALA A 140 8.81 -1.67 -8.76
N THR A 141 7.99 -0.63 -8.53
CA THR A 141 7.41 -0.30 -7.25
C THR A 141 6.17 -1.16 -7.04
N LEU A 142 5.98 -1.66 -5.82
CA LEU A 142 4.90 -2.58 -5.49
C LEU A 142 3.95 -1.97 -4.46
N ILE A 143 2.68 -2.35 -4.55
CA ILE A 143 1.68 -2.05 -3.52
C ILE A 143 1.24 -3.37 -2.92
N PHE A 144 1.13 -3.41 -1.59
CA PHE A 144 0.52 -4.52 -0.88
C PHE A 144 -0.53 -4.01 0.09
N GLU A 145 -1.65 -4.70 0.16
CA GLU A 145 -2.55 -4.66 1.31
C GLU A 145 -2.30 -5.91 2.13
N VAL A 146 -2.01 -5.72 3.42
CA VAL A 146 -1.63 -6.80 4.33
C VAL A 146 -2.48 -6.72 5.59
N GLU A 147 -3.07 -7.83 6.00
CA GLU A 147 -3.77 -8.01 7.26
C GLU A 147 -2.98 -8.95 8.18
N LEU A 148 -2.67 -8.50 9.40
CA LEU A 148 -2.02 -9.35 10.40
C LEU A 148 -3.04 -10.23 11.11
N ILE A 149 -2.93 -11.53 10.96
CA ILE A 149 -3.88 -12.51 11.52
C ILE A 149 -3.39 -13.09 12.85
N LYS A 150 -2.07 -13.35 12.95
CA LYS A 150 -1.49 -14.01 14.13
C LYS A 150 -0.06 -13.58 14.38
N VAL A 151 0.28 -13.48 15.65
CA VAL A 151 1.65 -13.26 16.13
C VAL A 151 1.99 -14.39 17.13
N LEU A 152 3.07 -15.09 16.88
CA LEU A 152 3.65 -16.05 17.81
C LEU A 152 5.03 -15.55 18.24
N LYS A 153 5.22 -15.37 19.55
CA LYS A 153 6.50 -14.99 20.13
C LYS A 153 7.43 -16.20 20.09
N ILE A 154 8.60 -16.07 19.47
CA ILE A 154 9.61 -17.11 19.50
C ILE A 154 10.49 -16.86 20.72
N GLU A 155 10.35 -17.67 21.76
CA GLU A 155 11.24 -17.62 22.92
C GLU A 155 12.63 -18.12 22.52
N LYS A 156 13.64 -17.29 22.78
CA LYS A 156 15.04 -17.75 22.68
C LYS A 156 15.29 -18.74 23.82
N LYS A 157 15.53 -20.01 23.46
CA LYS A 157 16.12 -20.97 24.40
C LYS A 157 17.56 -20.60 24.70
#